data_bb7f544b431ad676edbe50838b1a5efa
#
_entry.id   bb7f544b431ad676edbe50838b1a5efa
#
_cell.length_a   1.000
_cell.length_b   1.000
_cell.length_c   1.000
_cell.angle_alpha   90.00
_cell.angle_beta   90.00
_cell.angle_gamma   90.00
#
_symmetry.space_group_name_H-M   'P 1'
#
loop_
_entity.id
_entity.type
_entity.pdbx_description
1 polymer ?
#
loop_
_entity_poly.entity_id
_entity_poly.type
_entity_poly.pdbx_seq_one_letter_code
_entity_poly.pdbx_strand_id
1 'polypeptide(L)'
;MSERWAGKSRISAGTLCVQGLIWLDPALIADYDLAFERCDFDTAEYGVTKMKSETASLAQFVADLQFSRLPQDVVERTRLLVLDHVGIALRARHAAALNSAMSDSLDALGLSGGDAVVIGDERGYSPAAAAFYNGNLAHSLDFDDTHARGSIHPSAPIVPAALAAAEMTGVDGQRIVAGIVAGYEVQIRLSIALNPTEHYNRGFHPTATCGVFGAAAAAGSILGLTTDQIVSAFGLCGSQAAGSMQFLVDGAWNKPFHVGYAAMGGLMSAVMASKGFIGTKESLEGTKGGFLKAYAPDADPTEVIAGLGEAYETMNIAVKPYPSCRYGHAAIDALIAIRAANDVDYRAVEAIEVGLPRTGWNLIGDPESEKQNPKNYVDGQFSMAFVGAVAIREGRMGWDDYETHLDDQDTLALCKKIKAVVDDRAEAHYPTNMSGVARVDIGGNSFEQMVVDPKGEPNNFLSDAEMRGKFNTLVAPYLDPDSLDQLAKRILQLDDQKNIHGLLNLTRARPAATLKAV
;
A
#
# COMPACT_ATOMS: atom_id res chain seq x y z
N MET A 1 0.02 -34.06 -70.50
CA MET A 1 -1.40 -34.34 -70.32
C MET A 1 -1.89 -33.35 -69.28
N SER A 2 -2.22 -32.09 -69.64
CA SER A 2 -3.53 -31.57 -70.09
C SER A 2 -4.65 -32.08 -69.17
N GLU A 3 -5.33 -31.29 -68.42
CA GLU A 3 -6.33 -30.27 -68.80
C GLU A 3 -6.86 -29.55 -67.57
N ARG A 4 -6.93 -28.25 -67.67
CA ARG A 4 -8.04 -27.34 -67.39
C ARG A 4 -9.13 -27.73 -66.40
N TRP A 5 -9.30 -26.83 -65.39
CA TRP A 5 -10.64 -26.27 -65.13
C TRP A 5 -10.53 -24.82 -64.61
N ALA A 6 -11.13 -23.93 -65.37
CA ALA A 6 -11.37 -22.54 -65.03
C ALA A 6 -12.71 -22.45 -64.33
N GLY A 7 -12.71 -21.87 -63.13
CA GLY A 7 -13.93 -21.51 -62.39
C GLY A 7 -13.71 -20.18 -61.68
N LYS A 8 -14.26 -19.10 -62.28
CA LYS A 8 -14.32 -17.77 -61.67
C LYS A 8 -15.34 -17.82 -60.52
N SER A 9 -14.89 -17.61 -59.30
CA SER A 9 -15.75 -17.10 -58.23
C SER A 9 -15.07 -15.88 -57.59
N ARG A 10 -15.76 -14.74 -57.69
CA ARG A 10 -15.42 -13.51 -56.99
C ARG A 10 -15.52 -13.78 -55.50
N ILE A 11 -14.40 -13.78 -54.79
CA ILE A 11 -14.35 -13.70 -53.34
C ILE A 11 -14.14 -12.23 -52.99
N SER A 12 -15.11 -11.67 -52.26
CA SER A 12 -15.07 -10.30 -51.73
C SER A 12 -13.85 -10.09 -50.86
N ALA A 13 -13.16 -9.00 -51.10
CA ALA A 13 -12.06 -8.53 -50.28
C ALA A 13 -12.57 -8.15 -48.88
N GLY A 14 -12.53 -9.10 -47.95
CA GLY A 14 -13.04 -8.86 -46.59
C GLY A 14 -12.50 -9.75 -45.50
N THR A 15 -11.71 -10.76 -45.83
CA THR A 15 -11.25 -11.67 -44.75
C THR A 15 -9.96 -12.36 -45.17
N LEU A 16 -8.84 -11.67 -45.05
CA LEU A 16 -7.50 -12.27 -45.05
C LEU A 16 -6.48 -11.25 -44.49
N CYS A 17 -6.53 -11.04 -43.20
CA CYS A 17 -5.38 -10.49 -42.48
C CYS A 17 -5.18 -11.37 -41.26
N VAL A 18 -3.91 -11.82 -41.07
CA VAL A 18 -3.38 -12.50 -39.89
C VAL A 18 -3.64 -14.02 -39.85
N GLN A 19 -2.87 -14.74 -40.65
CA GLN A 19 -2.19 -15.98 -40.20
C GLN A 19 -1.03 -16.29 -41.18
N GLY A 20 0.21 -16.22 -40.71
CA GLY A 20 1.37 -16.76 -41.44
C GLY A 20 2.48 -15.78 -41.77
N LEU A 21 3.19 -15.26 -40.77
CA LEU A 21 4.56 -14.76 -40.95
C LEU A 21 5.48 -15.74 -40.22
N ILE A 22 5.91 -16.77 -40.91
CA ILE A 22 7.05 -17.59 -40.57
C ILE A 22 8.05 -17.52 -41.70
N TRP A 23 9.20 -16.88 -41.46
CA TRP A 23 10.47 -16.94 -42.20
C TRP A 23 10.40 -16.72 -43.73
N LEU A 24 10.62 -15.50 -44.16
CA LEU A 24 11.09 -15.20 -45.50
C LEU A 24 12.54 -14.71 -45.47
N ASP A 25 13.32 -15.25 -46.37
CA ASP A 25 14.74 -14.95 -46.60
C ASP A 25 14.94 -13.43 -46.86
N PRO A 26 15.89 -12.77 -46.17
CA PRO A 26 16.16 -11.35 -46.38
C PRO A 26 16.57 -10.93 -47.80
N ALA A 27 16.93 -11.86 -48.67
CA ALA A 27 17.36 -11.61 -50.04
C ALA A 27 16.15 -11.32 -51.02
N LEU A 28 14.90 -11.54 -50.59
CA LEU A 28 13.70 -11.37 -51.43
C LEU A 28 12.94 -10.06 -51.17
N ILE A 29 13.45 -9.18 -50.32
CA ILE A 29 12.75 -7.93 -49.92
C ILE A 29 13.14 -6.73 -50.83
N ALA A 30 14.08 -6.89 -51.75
CA ALA A 30 14.66 -5.75 -52.48
C ALA A 30 13.81 -5.25 -53.68
N ASP A 31 12.72 -5.92 -54.11
CA ASP A 31 11.99 -5.56 -55.35
C ASP A 31 10.47 -5.42 -55.22
N TYR A 32 9.95 -5.14 -54.02
CA TYR A 32 8.54 -4.78 -53.85
C TYR A 32 8.38 -3.37 -53.27
N ASP A 33 8.23 -2.41 -54.17
CA ASP A 33 7.67 -1.07 -53.84
C ASP A 33 6.17 -1.25 -53.54
N LEU A 34 5.85 -1.62 -52.32
CA LEU A 34 4.47 -1.63 -51.84
C LEU A 34 4.11 -0.20 -51.43
N ALA A 35 3.41 0.47 -52.37
CA ALA A 35 2.65 1.66 -52.06
C ALA A 35 1.60 1.31 -50.99
N PHE A 36 1.92 1.58 -49.73
CA PHE A 36 0.91 1.67 -48.67
C PHE A 36 0.10 2.94 -48.92
N GLU A 37 -0.99 2.83 -49.67
CA GLU A 37 -2.05 3.84 -49.59
C GLU A 37 -2.51 3.91 -48.13
N ARG A 38 -2.27 5.04 -47.50
CA ARG A 38 -2.88 5.41 -46.21
C ARG A 38 -4.38 5.41 -46.42
N CYS A 39 -5.06 4.39 -45.94
CA CYS A 39 -6.49 4.48 -45.72
C CYS A 39 -6.68 5.45 -44.51
N ASP A 40 -6.74 6.73 -44.80
CA ASP A 40 -7.29 7.71 -43.87
C ASP A 40 -8.79 7.41 -43.75
N PHE A 41 -9.17 6.61 -42.76
CA PHE A 41 -10.56 6.56 -42.35
C PHE A 41 -10.87 7.89 -41.67
N ASP A 42 -11.53 8.76 -42.43
CA ASP A 42 -12.07 10.01 -41.92
C ASP A 42 -13.20 9.71 -40.93
N THR A 43 -12.86 9.75 -39.62
CA THR A 43 -13.80 9.51 -38.50
C THR A 43 -14.65 10.76 -38.20
N ALA A 44 -14.66 11.74 -39.07
CA ALA A 44 -15.36 13.02 -38.88
C ALA A 44 -16.89 12.96 -39.11
N GLU A 45 -17.45 11.84 -39.57
CA GLU A 45 -18.89 11.78 -39.90
C GLU A 45 -19.84 11.19 -38.84
N TYR A 46 -19.29 10.65 -37.76
CA TYR A 46 -20.12 10.27 -36.61
C TYR A 46 -19.61 10.98 -35.38
N GLY A 47 -20.34 12.00 -34.92
CA GLY A 47 -20.07 12.79 -33.72
C GLY A 47 -20.11 11.99 -32.42
N VAL A 48 -19.46 10.85 -32.38
CA VAL A 48 -19.13 10.10 -31.18
C VAL A 48 -17.80 10.65 -30.67
N THR A 49 -17.86 11.57 -29.73
CA THR A 49 -16.68 11.92 -28.91
C THR A 49 -16.14 10.60 -28.39
N LYS A 50 -15.00 10.15 -28.93
CA LYS A 50 -14.33 8.93 -28.46
C LYS A 50 -14.07 9.14 -26.97
N MET A 51 -14.80 8.44 -26.11
CA MET A 51 -14.56 8.50 -24.67
C MET A 51 -13.07 8.17 -24.46
N LYS A 52 -12.38 9.00 -23.68
CA LYS A 52 -10.98 8.71 -23.34
C LYS A 52 -10.96 7.37 -22.60
N SER A 53 -9.99 6.52 -22.94
CA SER A 53 -9.79 5.26 -22.24
C SER A 53 -9.41 5.49 -20.77
N GLU A 54 -9.62 4.49 -19.91
CA GLU A 54 -9.29 4.53 -18.49
C GLU A 54 -7.81 4.84 -18.29
N THR A 55 -6.92 4.17 -19.05
CA THR A 55 -5.48 4.45 -19.04
C THR A 55 -5.17 5.91 -19.35
N ALA A 56 -5.75 6.45 -20.42
CA ALA A 56 -5.50 7.84 -20.82
C ALA A 56 -6.11 8.85 -19.84
N SER A 57 -7.26 8.54 -19.26
CA SER A 57 -7.93 9.40 -18.27
C SER A 57 -7.15 9.52 -16.97
N LEU A 58 -6.68 8.39 -16.41
CA LEU A 58 -5.79 8.39 -15.24
C LEU A 58 -4.47 9.09 -15.55
N ALA A 59 -3.86 8.82 -16.71
CA ALA A 59 -2.60 9.46 -17.08
C ALA A 59 -2.73 10.99 -17.20
N GLN A 60 -3.86 11.46 -17.76
CA GLN A 60 -4.15 12.89 -17.86
C GLN A 60 -4.32 13.52 -16.45
N PHE A 61 -5.08 12.84 -15.56
CA PHE A 61 -5.24 13.29 -14.17
C PHE A 61 -3.89 13.45 -13.48
N VAL A 62 -3.00 12.44 -13.57
CA VAL A 62 -1.66 12.48 -12.97
C VAL A 62 -0.81 13.63 -13.53
N ALA A 63 -0.84 13.86 -14.85
CA ALA A 63 -0.09 14.93 -15.49
C ALA A 63 -0.59 16.33 -15.10
N ASP A 64 -1.90 16.49 -14.93
CA ASP A 64 -2.55 17.77 -14.68
C ASP A 64 -2.68 18.13 -13.19
N LEU A 65 -2.48 17.17 -12.28
CA LEU A 65 -2.65 17.40 -10.85
C LEU A 65 -1.58 18.35 -10.33
N GLN A 66 -2.03 19.48 -9.78
CA GLN A 66 -1.19 20.50 -9.17
C GLN A 66 -1.57 20.69 -7.71
N PHE A 67 -0.59 20.99 -6.85
CA PHE A 67 -0.81 21.26 -5.43
C PHE A 67 -1.91 22.31 -5.18
N SER A 68 -1.92 23.40 -5.98
CA SER A 68 -2.90 24.48 -5.83
C SER A 68 -4.36 24.08 -6.09
N ARG A 69 -4.60 22.89 -6.63
CA ARG A 69 -5.93 22.34 -6.87
C ARG A 69 -6.38 21.34 -5.80
N LEU A 70 -5.46 20.95 -4.90
CA LEU A 70 -5.80 20.02 -3.82
C LEU A 70 -6.62 20.72 -2.74
N PRO A 71 -7.70 20.09 -2.25
CA PRO A 71 -8.37 20.52 -1.04
C PRO A 71 -7.40 20.51 0.15
N GLN A 72 -7.58 21.46 1.09
CA GLN A 72 -6.67 21.62 2.22
C GLN A 72 -6.65 20.37 3.13
N ASP A 73 -7.80 19.73 3.34
CA ASP A 73 -7.94 18.51 4.12
C ASP A 73 -7.19 17.31 3.48
N VAL A 74 -7.16 17.23 2.15
CA VAL A 74 -6.36 16.22 1.43
C VAL A 74 -4.85 16.46 1.65
N VAL A 75 -4.41 17.72 1.63
CA VAL A 75 -3.01 18.08 1.92
C VAL A 75 -2.65 17.70 3.36
N GLU A 76 -3.48 18.06 4.33
CA GLU A 76 -3.29 17.74 5.74
C GLU A 76 -3.27 16.22 5.98
N ARG A 77 -4.22 15.48 5.41
CA ARG A 77 -4.26 14.02 5.46
C ARG A 77 -2.96 13.42 4.89
N THR A 78 -2.50 13.90 3.75
CA THR A 78 -1.27 13.41 3.11
C THR A 78 -0.04 13.62 4.00
N ARG A 79 0.10 14.77 4.65
CA ARG A 79 1.20 15.03 5.61
C ARG A 79 1.19 14.04 6.79
N LEU A 80 0.00 13.77 7.35
CA LEU A 80 -0.16 12.81 8.45
C LEU A 80 0.18 11.38 8.00
N LEU A 81 -0.22 10.98 6.79
CA LEU A 81 0.14 9.66 6.23
C LEU A 81 1.65 9.53 5.98
N VAL A 82 2.32 10.60 5.52
CA VAL A 82 3.79 10.61 5.40
C VAL A 82 4.46 10.54 6.77
N LEU A 83 3.92 11.22 7.78
CA LEU A 83 4.42 11.14 9.17
C LEU A 83 4.36 9.70 9.68
N ASP A 84 3.22 9.05 9.49
CA ASP A 84 3.01 7.65 9.86
C ASP A 84 4.01 6.72 9.16
N HIS A 85 4.10 6.85 7.84
CA HIS A 85 5.01 6.07 7.00
C HIS A 85 6.47 6.19 7.44
N VAL A 86 6.96 7.41 7.66
CA VAL A 86 8.36 7.64 8.07
C VAL A 86 8.63 7.07 9.45
N GLY A 87 7.70 7.23 10.39
CA GLY A 87 7.82 6.65 11.74
C GLY A 87 7.90 5.12 11.71
N ILE A 88 7.03 4.48 10.94
CA ILE A 88 7.02 3.02 10.77
C ILE A 88 8.29 2.52 10.08
N ALA A 89 8.70 3.15 8.97
CA ALA A 89 9.90 2.75 8.24
C ALA A 89 11.17 2.89 9.09
N LEU A 90 11.30 3.96 9.87
CA LEU A 90 12.42 4.16 10.77
C LEU A 90 12.45 3.08 11.85
N ARG A 91 11.31 2.79 12.49
CA ARG A 91 11.22 1.69 13.46
C ARG A 91 11.57 0.35 12.82
N ALA A 92 11.02 0.06 11.64
CA ALA A 92 11.26 -1.18 10.91
C ALA A 92 12.73 -1.37 10.55
N ARG A 93 13.45 -0.30 10.23
CA ARG A 93 14.89 -0.36 9.94
C ARG A 93 15.70 -0.97 11.08
N HIS A 94 15.24 -0.82 12.31
CA HIS A 94 15.91 -1.35 13.49
C HIS A 94 15.27 -2.64 14.04
N ALA A 95 13.98 -2.87 13.79
CA ALA A 95 13.21 -3.98 14.39
C ALA A 95 12.90 -5.13 13.42
N ALA A 96 12.87 -4.89 12.09
CA ALA A 96 12.46 -5.94 11.15
C ALA A 96 13.55 -6.99 10.92
N ALA A 97 13.17 -8.25 11.03
CA ALA A 97 14.09 -9.39 10.89
C ALA A 97 14.75 -9.50 9.50
N LEU A 98 14.12 -8.94 8.45
CA LEU A 98 14.63 -8.99 7.08
C LEU A 98 15.83 -8.06 6.81
N ASN A 99 16.17 -7.14 7.72
CA ASN A 99 17.11 -6.04 7.45
C ASN A 99 18.52 -6.48 7.06
N SER A 100 19.11 -7.47 7.74
CA SER A 100 20.46 -7.95 7.38
C SER A 100 20.47 -8.57 5.99
N ALA A 101 19.53 -9.47 5.72
CA ALA A 101 19.43 -10.13 4.41
C ALA A 101 19.19 -9.11 3.28
N MET A 102 18.35 -8.08 3.53
CA MET A 102 18.10 -7.01 2.57
C MET A 102 19.35 -6.19 2.29
N SER A 103 20.02 -5.71 3.34
CA SER A 103 21.28 -4.95 3.23
C SER A 103 22.35 -5.71 2.46
N ASP A 104 22.62 -6.95 2.85
CA ASP A 104 23.65 -7.80 2.24
C ASP A 104 23.32 -8.09 0.76
N SER A 105 22.04 -8.27 0.45
CA SER A 105 21.61 -8.48 -0.93
C SER A 105 21.81 -7.24 -1.80
N LEU A 106 21.49 -6.05 -1.29
CA LEU A 106 21.69 -4.79 -2.03
C LEU A 106 23.18 -4.51 -2.24
N ASP A 107 24.04 -4.81 -1.27
CA ASP A 107 25.50 -4.73 -1.40
C ASP A 107 26.02 -5.70 -2.47
N ALA A 108 25.60 -6.95 -2.42
CA ALA A 108 26.00 -7.97 -3.41
C ALA A 108 25.55 -7.63 -4.85
N LEU A 109 24.44 -6.93 -5.00
CA LEU A 109 23.91 -6.46 -6.28
C LEU A 109 24.56 -5.13 -6.75
N GLY A 110 25.41 -4.50 -5.95
CA GLY A 110 26.02 -3.20 -6.28
C GLY A 110 25.00 -2.04 -6.28
N LEU A 111 23.95 -2.14 -5.50
CA LEU A 111 22.85 -1.16 -5.43
C LEU A 111 22.98 -0.20 -4.23
N SER A 112 23.93 -0.44 -3.33
CA SER A 112 24.37 0.48 -2.29
C SER A 112 25.42 1.47 -2.82
N GLY A 113 25.71 2.53 -2.06
CA GLY A 113 26.78 3.50 -2.37
C GLY A 113 26.36 4.71 -3.21
N GLY A 114 25.06 4.94 -3.43
CA GLY A 114 24.53 6.18 -4.01
C GLY A 114 24.20 7.25 -2.96
N ASP A 115 23.46 8.29 -3.37
CA ASP A 115 23.09 9.42 -2.50
C ASP A 115 21.68 9.30 -1.91
N ALA A 116 20.82 8.45 -2.48
CA ALA A 116 19.44 8.30 -2.03
C ALA A 116 19.35 7.66 -0.63
N VAL A 117 18.37 8.11 0.14
CA VAL A 117 18.22 7.76 1.56
C VAL A 117 17.30 6.56 1.76
N VAL A 118 17.80 5.56 2.47
CA VAL A 118 16.95 4.59 3.17
C VAL A 118 16.70 5.10 4.59
N ILE A 119 15.43 5.22 4.95
CA ILE A 119 15.01 5.77 6.25
C ILE A 119 15.63 4.97 7.39
N GLY A 120 16.35 5.66 8.27
CA GLY A 120 17.04 5.05 9.42
C GLY A 120 18.36 4.35 9.07
N ASP A 121 18.86 4.43 7.82
CA ASP A 121 20.18 3.90 7.43
C ASP A 121 21.18 5.04 7.20
N GLU A 122 22.41 4.88 7.71
CA GLU A 122 23.49 5.86 7.50
C GLU A 122 24.08 5.81 6.09
N ARG A 123 23.90 4.68 5.38
CA ARG A 123 24.45 4.44 4.03
C ARG A 123 23.59 5.10 2.97
N GLY A 124 24.22 5.40 1.84
CA GLY A 124 23.53 5.86 0.64
C GLY A 124 23.22 4.68 -0.30
N TYR A 125 22.22 4.85 -1.14
CA TYR A 125 21.74 3.82 -2.08
C TYR A 125 21.45 4.45 -3.45
N SER A 126 21.30 3.60 -4.46
CA SER A 126 20.69 4.06 -5.71
C SER A 126 19.21 4.41 -5.47
N PRO A 127 18.61 5.34 -6.23
CA PRO A 127 17.20 5.71 -6.04
C PRO A 127 16.25 4.51 -6.12
N ALA A 128 16.50 3.57 -7.03
CA ALA A 128 15.71 2.35 -7.17
C ALA A 128 15.83 1.45 -5.93
N ALA A 129 17.04 1.28 -5.39
CA ALA A 129 17.26 0.51 -4.16
C ALA A 129 16.65 1.19 -2.94
N ALA A 130 16.72 2.52 -2.85
CA ALA A 130 16.09 3.28 -1.76
C ALA A 130 14.57 3.13 -1.79
N ALA A 131 13.93 3.23 -2.97
CA ALA A 131 12.50 2.98 -3.13
C ALA A 131 12.13 1.54 -2.72
N PHE A 132 12.91 0.55 -3.16
CA PHE A 132 12.71 -0.85 -2.82
C PHE A 132 12.80 -1.09 -1.31
N TYR A 133 13.88 -0.63 -0.67
CA TYR A 133 14.11 -0.89 0.75
C TYR A 133 13.11 -0.14 1.63
N ASN A 134 12.86 1.15 1.37
CA ASN A 134 11.87 1.92 2.12
C ASN A 134 10.47 1.33 2.02
N GLY A 135 10.06 0.81 0.86
CA GLY A 135 8.79 0.10 0.70
C GLY A 135 8.72 -1.19 1.52
N ASN A 136 9.81 -1.96 1.58
CA ASN A 136 9.90 -3.11 2.47
C ASN A 136 9.79 -2.71 3.93
N LEU A 137 10.51 -1.67 4.36
CA LEU A 137 10.47 -1.19 5.75
C LEU A 137 9.07 -0.74 6.16
N ALA A 138 8.41 0.04 5.30
CA ALA A 138 7.06 0.54 5.58
C ALA A 138 6.04 -0.55 5.87
N HIS A 139 6.19 -1.72 5.21
CA HIS A 139 5.23 -2.82 5.30
C HIS A 139 5.65 -3.96 6.24
N SER A 140 6.84 -3.85 6.86
CA SER A 140 7.42 -4.96 7.65
C SER A 140 6.80 -5.15 9.02
N LEU A 141 6.18 -4.12 9.60
CA LEU A 141 5.63 -4.16 10.96
C LEU A 141 4.12 -4.41 10.98
N ASP A 142 3.47 -4.54 9.83
CA ASP A 142 2.00 -4.61 9.70
C ASP A 142 1.27 -3.48 10.46
N PHE A 143 1.89 -2.30 10.50
CA PHE A 143 1.44 -1.12 11.24
C PHE A 143 1.11 0.07 10.32
N ASP A 144 1.29 -0.10 9.03
CA ASP A 144 1.04 0.88 7.99
C ASP A 144 -0.47 1.06 7.70
N ASP A 145 -0.76 2.16 7.02
CA ASP A 145 -2.10 2.58 6.66
C ASP A 145 -2.87 1.55 5.81
N THR A 146 -4.17 1.72 5.73
CA THR A 146 -5.05 0.81 5.00
C THR A 146 -6.17 1.58 4.31
N HIS A 147 -6.67 1.04 3.20
CA HIS A 147 -7.89 1.50 2.56
C HIS A 147 -8.91 0.37 2.52
N ALA A 148 -10.07 0.55 3.18
CA ALA A 148 -11.02 -0.54 3.39
C ALA A 148 -11.61 -1.07 2.09
N ARG A 149 -12.22 -0.20 1.27
CA ARG A 149 -12.88 -0.57 0.01
C ARG A 149 -11.90 -1.16 -1.00
N GLY A 150 -10.67 -0.62 -1.09
CA GLY A 150 -9.61 -1.16 -1.94
C GLY A 150 -8.90 -2.37 -1.36
N SER A 151 -9.05 -2.64 -0.06
CA SER A 151 -8.35 -3.70 0.68
C SER A 151 -6.83 -3.71 0.45
N ILE A 152 -6.20 -2.54 0.55
CA ILE A 152 -4.77 -2.29 0.29
C ILE A 152 -4.12 -1.45 1.38
N HIS A 153 -2.79 -1.35 1.29
CA HIS A 153 -1.94 -0.48 2.09
C HIS A 153 -1.31 0.60 1.17
N PRO A 154 -1.91 1.81 1.09
CA PRO A 154 -1.54 2.77 0.05
C PRO A 154 -0.14 3.36 0.17
N SER A 155 0.25 3.81 1.37
CA SER A 155 1.52 4.55 1.54
C SER A 155 2.74 3.71 1.28
N ALA A 156 2.67 2.40 1.52
CA ALA A 156 3.85 1.54 1.49
C ALA A 156 4.57 1.48 0.12
N PRO A 157 3.91 1.39 -1.05
CA PRO A 157 4.57 1.53 -2.35
C PRO A 157 4.71 2.98 -2.83
N ILE A 158 3.79 3.88 -2.44
CA ILE A 158 3.67 5.21 -3.03
C ILE A 158 4.71 6.18 -2.47
N VAL A 159 4.79 6.29 -1.13
CA VAL A 159 5.68 7.24 -0.48
C VAL A 159 7.15 6.97 -0.81
N PRO A 160 7.66 5.74 -0.77
CA PRO A 160 9.05 5.46 -1.16
C PRO A 160 9.40 5.84 -2.59
N ALA A 161 8.51 5.56 -3.54
CA ALA A 161 8.71 5.94 -4.94
C ALA A 161 8.71 7.47 -5.10
N ALA A 162 7.81 8.16 -4.40
CA ALA A 162 7.74 9.63 -4.39
C ALA A 162 9.00 10.26 -3.79
N LEU A 163 9.46 9.76 -2.63
CA LEU A 163 10.67 10.28 -1.98
C LEU A 163 11.91 10.08 -2.85
N ALA A 164 12.08 8.89 -3.44
CA ALA A 164 13.20 8.61 -4.33
C ALA A 164 13.17 9.49 -5.60
N ALA A 165 12.00 9.69 -6.21
CA ALA A 165 11.83 10.60 -7.35
C ALA A 165 12.14 12.06 -6.95
N ALA A 166 11.75 12.48 -5.75
CA ALA A 166 12.02 13.82 -5.22
C ALA A 166 13.52 14.04 -4.95
N GLU A 167 14.24 13.04 -4.44
CA GLU A 167 15.71 13.11 -4.30
C GLU A 167 16.40 13.23 -5.66
N MET A 168 15.93 12.50 -6.68
CA MET A 168 16.49 12.57 -8.05
C MET A 168 16.30 13.95 -8.71
N THR A 169 15.24 14.67 -8.37
CA THR A 169 14.85 15.92 -9.07
C THR A 169 15.09 17.18 -8.27
N GLY A 170 15.15 17.08 -6.94
CA GLY A 170 15.28 18.24 -6.05
C GLY A 170 14.03 19.14 -6.03
N VAL A 171 12.87 18.64 -6.40
CA VAL A 171 11.60 19.40 -6.38
C VAL A 171 11.19 19.81 -4.97
N ASP A 172 10.31 20.81 -4.90
CA ASP A 172 9.74 21.28 -3.65
C ASP A 172 8.69 20.33 -3.07
N GLY A 173 8.31 20.58 -1.82
CA GLY A 173 7.35 19.77 -1.10
C GLY A 173 5.93 19.80 -1.68
N GLN A 174 5.52 20.88 -2.32
CA GLN A 174 4.22 20.98 -2.99
C GLN A 174 4.10 19.95 -4.11
N ARG A 175 5.19 19.81 -4.89
CA ARG A 175 5.24 18.79 -5.95
C ARG A 175 5.24 17.38 -5.39
N ILE A 176 5.90 17.16 -4.25
CA ILE A 176 5.92 15.86 -3.56
C ILE A 176 4.51 15.49 -3.08
N VAL A 177 3.80 16.39 -2.39
CA VAL A 177 2.43 16.16 -1.92
C VAL A 177 1.49 15.83 -3.09
N ALA A 178 1.52 16.63 -4.17
CA ALA A 178 0.70 16.37 -5.35
C ALA A 178 1.02 15.00 -5.98
N GLY A 179 2.28 14.61 -6.05
CA GLY A 179 2.71 13.31 -6.55
C GLY A 179 2.22 12.15 -5.69
N ILE A 180 2.31 12.27 -4.36
CA ILE A 180 1.81 11.25 -3.43
C ILE A 180 0.29 11.08 -3.60
N VAL A 181 -0.48 12.18 -3.65
CA VAL A 181 -1.93 12.13 -3.89
C VAL A 181 -2.24 11.46 -5.23
N ALA A 182 -1.52 11.82 -6.31
CA ALA A 182 -1.70 11.17 -7.60
C ALA A 182 -1.48 9.65 -7.51
N GLY A 183 -0.46 9.22 -6.77
CA GLY A 183 -0.19 7.80 -6.52
C GLY A 183 -1.31 7.10 -5.77
N TYR A 184 -1.82 7.69 -4.70
CA TYR A 184 -2.94 7.15 -3.92
C TYR A 184 -4.19 6.98 -4.77
N GLU A 185 -4.59 8.02 -5.50
CA GLU A 185 -5.77 7.98 -6.36
C GLU A 185 -5.68 6.88 -7.43
N VAL A 186 -4.52 6.71 -8.06
CA VAL A 186 -4.31 5.65 -9.06
C VAL A 186 -4.38 4.26 -8.41
N GLN A 187 -3.61 4.02 -7.36
CA GLN A 187 -3.55 2.70 -6.72
C GLN A 187 -4.90 2.27 -6.16
N ILE A 188 -5.57 3.16 -5.42
CA ILE A 188 -6.82 2.84 -4.72
C ILE A 188 -7.93 2.55 -5.74
N ARG A 189 -8.10 3.41 -6.74
CA ARG A 189 -9.12 3.25 -7.79
C ARG A 189 -8.93 1.98 -8.59
N LEU A 190 -7.69 1.62 -8.94
CA LEU A 190 -7.38 0.36 -9.60
C LEU A 190 -7.76 -0.84 -8.73
N SER A 191 -7.47 -0.78 -7.43
CA SER A 191 -7.83 -1.88 -6.53
C SER A 191 -9.35 -2.02 -6.36
N ILE A 192 -10.08 -0.92 -6.23
CA ILE A 192 -11.55 -0.94 -6.19
C ILE A 192 -12.11 -1.56 -7.48
N ALA A 193 -11.60 -1.13 -8.64
CA ALA A 193 -12.03 -1.63 -9.94
C ALA A 193 -11.79 -3.14 -10.14
N LEU A 194 -10.77 -3.70 -9.52
CA LEU A 194 -10.45 -5.13 -9.57
C LEU A 194 -11.37 -6.02 -8.71
N ASN A 195 -12.29 -5.47 -7.91
CA ASN A 195 -12.98 -6.24 -6.88
C ASN A 195 -11.99 -6.99 -5.97
N PRO A 196 -11.50 -6.37 -4.88
CA PRO A 196 -10.39 -6.93 -4.08
C PRO A 196 -10.62 -8.35 -3.58
N THR A 197 -11.88 -8.72 -3.24
CA THR A 197 -12.20 -10.07 -2.76
C THR A 197 -11.86 -11.11 -3.81
N GLU A 198 -12.29 -10.90 -5.06
CA GLU A 198 -12.01 -11.82 -6.16
C GLU A 198 -10.51 -11.86 -6.51
N HIS A 199 -9.85 -10.70 -6.44
CA HIS A 199 -8.42 -10.61 -6.67
C HIS A 199 -7.61 -11.41 -5.63
N TYR A 200 -7.98 -11.34 -4.33
CA TYR A 200 -7.41 -12.16 -3.27
C TYR A 200 -7.73 -13.65 -3.46
N ASN A 201 -8.96 -14.01 -3.84
CA ASN A 201 -9.36 -15.38 -4.09
C ASN A 201 -8.52 -16.04 -5.20
N ARG A 202 -8.06 -15.24 -6.17
CA ARG A 202 -7.13 -15.66 -7.23
C ARG A 202 -5.68 -15.74 -6.78
N GLY A 203 -5.37 -15.39 -5.55
CA GLY A 203 -4.05 -15.49 -4.94
C GLY A 203 -3.14 -14.30 -5.22
N PHE A 204 -3.69 -13.13 -5.54
CA PHE A 204 -2.92 -11.91 -5.77
C PHE A 204 -3.01 -10.93 -4.58
N HIS A 205 -1.94 -10.19 -4.35
CA HIS A 205 -1.85 -9.13 -3.35
C HIS A 205 -2.10 -7.76 -3.99
N PRO A 206 -3.30 -7.17 -3.84
CA PRO A 206 -3.66 -5.93 -4.56
C PRO A 206 -2.77 -4.74 -4.18
N THR A 207 -2.24 -4.68 -2.96
CA THR A 207 -1.28 -3.64 -2.57
C THR A 207 -0.10 -3.56 -3.53
N ALA A 208 0.39 -4.70 -4.00
CA ALA A 208 1.54 -4.76 -4.91
C ALA A 208 1.11 -4.62 -6.38
N THR A 209 0.09 -5.38 -6.81
CA THR A 209 -0.34 -5.40 -8.21
C THR A 209 -0.88 -4.06 -8.69
N CYS A 210 -1.59 -3.31 -7.83
CA CYS A 210 -2.03 -1.94 -8.09
C CYS A 210 -0.95 -0.92 -7.69
N GLY A 211 -0.13 -1.25 -6.70
CA GLY A 211 0.90 -0.37 -6.16
C GLY A 211 1.96 0.05 -7.17
N VAL A 212 2.32 -0.82 -8.11
CA VAL A 212 3.28 -0.47 -9.16
C VAL A 212 2.78 0.66 -10.06
N PHE A 213 1.48 0.70 -10.36
CA PHE A 213 0.86 1.80 -11.12
C PHE A 213 0.81 3.09 -10.30
N GLY A 214 0.39 2.99 -9.02
CA GLY A 214 0.39 4.13 -8.12
C GLY A 214 1.79 4.72 -7.90
N ALA A 215 2.80 3.87 -7.71
CA ALA A 215 4.20 4.29 -7.59
C ALA A 215 4.69 4.98 -8.88
N ALA A 216 4.31 4.47 -10.06
CA ALA A 216 4.62 5.12 -11.34
C ALA A 216 3.89 6.46 -11.50
N ALA A 217 2.65 6.57 -11.01
CA ALA A 217 1.90 7.82 -11.00
C ALA A 217 2.57 8.87 -10.11
N ALA A 218 2.94 8.51 -8.87
CA ALA A 218 3.63 9.39 -7.95
C ALA A 218 4.97 9.86 -8.51
N ALA A 219 5.83 8.93 -8.95
CA ALA A 219 7.12 9.26 -9.55
C ALA A 219 6.96 10.06 -10.86
N GLY A 220 6.01 9.68 -11.72
CA GLY A 220 5.74 10.37 -12.99
C GLY A 220 5.26 11.80 -12.78
N SER A 221 4.37 12.03 -11.81
CA SER A 221 3.97 13.37 -11.39
C SER A 221 5.20 14.19 -10.95
N ILE A 222 6.02 13.67 -10.04
CA ILE A 222 7.20 14.35 -9.50
C ILE A 222 8.24 14.66 -10.59
N LEU A 223 8.46 13.71 -11.51
CA LEU A 223 9.35 13.89 -12.67
C LEU A 223 8.80 14.87 -13.73
N GLY A 224 7.55 15.30 -13.63
CA GLY A 224 6.92 16.22 -14.58
C GLY A 224 6.61 15.59 -15.93
N LEU A 225 6.23 14.31 -15.94
CA LEU A 225 5.93 13.56 -17.17
C LEU A 225 4.67 14.09 -17.85
N THR A 226 4.68 14.07 -19.19
CA THR A 226 3.48 14.31 -19.99
C THR A 226 2.51 13.15 -19.90
N THR A 227 1.24 13.38 -20.29
CA THR A 227 0.22 12.32 -20.35
C THR A 227 0.70 11.10 -21.15
N ASP A 228 1.30 11.28 -22.32
CA ASP A 228 1.80 10.16 -23.15
C ASP A 228 2.94 9.40 -22.47
N GLN A 229 3.79 10.08 -21.73
CA GLN A 229 4.85 9.44 -20.96
C GLN A 229 4.27 8.64 -19.78
N ILE A 230 3.23 9.16 -19.09
CA ILE A 230 2.55 8.42 -18.02
C ILE A 230 1.81 7.21 -18.58
N VAL A 231 1.13 7.32 -19.74
CA VAL A 231 0.56 6.16 -20.46
C VAL A 231 1.64 5.10 -20.70
N SER A 232 2.82 5.52 -21.17
CA SER A 232 3.95 4.59 -21.39
C SER A 232 4.44 3.96 -20.09
N ALA A 233 4.52 4.72 -18.99
CA ALA A 233 4.89 4.20 -17.66
C ALA A 233 3.87 3.16 -17.18
N PHE A 234 2.57 3.43 -17.29
CA PHE A 234 1.52 2.46 -16.97
C PHE A 234 1.59 1.20 -17.84
N GLY A 235 1.95 1.37 -19.13
CA GLY A 235 2.20 0.26 -20.05
C GLY A 235 3.30 -0.69 -19.56
N LEU A 236 4.36 -0.14 -18.95
CA LEU A 236 5.43 -0.93 -18.35
C LEU A 236 4.99 -1.58 -17.02
N CYS A 237 4.17 -0.90 -16.23
CA CYS A 237 3.64 -1.43 -14.97
C CYS A 237 2.81 -2.70 -15.17
N GLY A 238 2.02 -2.79 -16.25
CA GLY A 238 1.25 -3.99 -16.58
C GLY A 238 2.10 -5.26 -16.73
N SER A 239 3.38 -5.11 -17.09
CA SER A 239 4.34 -6.23 -17.17
C SER A 239 5.05 -6.54 -15.85
N GLN A 240 4.84 -5.75 -14.80
CA GLN A 240 5.52 -5.86 -13.50
C GLN A 240 4.54 -6.07 -12.35
N ALA A 241 3.23 -5.96 -12.60
CA ALA A 241 2.19 -6.16 -11.58
C ALA A 241 2.26 -7.60 -11.05
N ALA A 242 2.79 -7.79 -9.86
CA ALA A 242 3.03 -9.09 -9.25
C ALA A 242 2.78 -9.05 -7.74
N GLY A 243 2.64 -10.23 -7.15
CA GLY A 243 2.44 -10.39 -5.71
C GLY A 243 1.59 -11.63 -5.40
N SER A 244 2.24 -12.76 -5.10
CA SER A 244 1.55 -14.01 -4.74
C SER A 244 1.21 -14.03 -3.25
N MET A 245 -0.02 -14.44 -2.90
CA MET A 245 -0.46 -14.62 -1.52
C MET A 245 0.05 -15.90 -0.85
N GLN A 246 0.84 -16.73 -1.55
CA GLN A 246 1.35 -18.00 -1.03
C GLN A 246 2.14 -17.85 0.28
N PHE A 247 2.74 -16.69 0.53
CA PHE A 247 3.51 -16.40 1.76
C PHE A 247 2.70 -16.56 3.06
N LEU A 248 1.37 -16.49 3.00
CA LEU A 248 0.52 -16.68 4.18
C LEU A 248 0.59 -18.09 4.76
N VAL A 249 0.99 -19.07 3.94
CA VAL A 249 1.04 -20.49 4.36
C VAL A 249 2.24 -20.78 5.24
N ASP A 250 3.37 -20.10 5.00
CA ASP A 250 4.66 -20.38 5.64
C ASP A 250 5.27 -19.16 6.36
N GLY A 251 4.57 -18.03 6.38
CA GLY A 251 5.02 -16.81 7.06
C GLY A 251 6.26 -16.17 6.46
N ALA A 252 6.49 -16.36 5.15
CA ALA A 252 7.65 -15.82 4.45
C ALA A 252 7.57 -14.29 4.30
N TRP A 253 8.75 -13.64 4.13
CA TRP A 253 8.86 -12.17 4.01
C TRP A 253 8.46 -11.61 2.64
N ASN A 254 7.66 -12.34 1.89
CA ASN A 254 7.19 -11.90 0.57
C ASN A 254 6.24 -10.70 0.65
N LYS A 255 5.45 -10.57 1.73
CA LYS A 255 4.50 -9.45 1.88
C LYS A 255 5.21 -8.09 1.78
N PRO A 256 6.20 -7.74 2.60
CA PRO A 256 6.97 -6.50 2.45
C PRO A 256 7.78 -6.44 1.14
N PHE A 257 8.34 -7.58 0.67
CA PHE A 257 9.04 -7.63 -0.61
C PHE A 257 8.17 -7.16 -1.78
N HIS A 258 6.91 -7.61 -1.85
CA HIS A 258 5.99 -7.22 -2.93
C HIS A 258 5.85 -5.71 -3.06
N VAL A 259 5.71 -5.04 -1.93
CA VAL A 259 5.44 -3.61 -1.86
C VAL A 259 6.69 -2.80 -2.21
N GLY A 260 7.84 -3.20 -1.70
CA GLY A 260 9.12 -2.60 -2.09
C GLY A 260 9.39 -2.76 -3.59
N TYR A 261 9.12 -3.96 -4.14
CA TYR A 261 9.25 -4.21 -5.57
C TYR A 261 8.31 -3.34 -6.40
N ALA A 262 7.07 -3.14 -5.95
CA ALA A 262 6.12 -2.23 -6.60
C ALA A 262 6.61 -0.77 -6.59
N ALA A 263 7.17 -0.29 -5.47
CA ALA A 263 7.77 1.04 -5.38
C ALA A 263 8.93 1.23 -6.38
N MET A 264 9.86 0.27 -6.40
CA MET A 264 10.99 0.26 -7.33
C MET A 264 10.52 0.17 -8.78
N GLY A 265 9.62 -0.77 -9.08
CA GLY A 265 9.13 -1.02 -10.44
C GLY A 265 8.38 0.18 -11.03
N GLY A 266 7.55 0.86 -10.20
CA GLY A 266 6.86 2.08 -10.57
C GLY A 266 7.81 3.24 -10.86
N LEU A 267 8.78 3.48 -9.97
CA LEU A 267 9.83 4.49 -10.18
C LEU A 267 10.61 4.21 -11.48
N MET A 268 11.05 2.97 -11.70
CA MET A 268 11.75 2.57 -12.91
C MET A 268 10.90 2.81 -14.16
N SER A 269 9.62 2.46 -14.14
CA SER A 269 8.69 2.66 -15.26
C SER A 269 8.57 4.15 -15.61
N ALA A 270 8.42 5.03 -14.60
CA ALA A 270 8.36 6.47 -14.80
C ALA A 270 9.68 7.02 -15.38
N VAL A 271 10.83 6.59 -14.84
CA VAL A 271 12.15 7.01 -15.34
C VAL A 271 12.38 6.55 -16.78
N MET A 272 12.05 5.29 -17.12
CA MET A 272 12.18 4.78 -18.49
C MET A 272 11.31 5.57 -19.46
N ALA A 273 10.05 5.83 -19.11
CA ALA A 273 9.13 6.64 -19.91
C ALA A 273 9.64 8.07 -20.10
N SER A 274 10.28 8.69 -19.08
CA SER A 274 10.90 10.00 -19.19
C SER A 274 12.03 10.05 -20.24
N LYS A 275 12.66 8.90 -20.51
CA LYS A 275 13.74 8.75 -21.49
C LYS A 275 13.24 8.29 -22.88
N GLY A 276 11.92 8.24 -23.06
CA GLY A 276 11.30 7.91 -24.36
C GLY A 276 11.04 6.42 -24.56
N PHE A 277 11.11 5.59 -23.52
CA PHE A 277 10.68 4.20 -23.63
C PHE A 277 9.17 4.14 -23.84
N ILE A 278 8.72 3.39 -24.85
CA ILE A 278 7.32 3.31 -25.24
C ILE A 278 6.69 2.06 -24.61
N GLY A 279 5.72 2.28 -23.71
CA GLY A 279 4.86 1.25 -23.16
C GLY A 279 3.57 1.07 -23.93
N THR A 280 2.80 0.01 -23.63
CA THR A 280 1.49 -0.21 -24.24
C THR A 280 0.49 0.90 -23.87
N LYS A 281 -0.38 1.29 -24.83
CA LYS A 281 -1.28 2.44 -24.66
C LYS A 281 -2.54 2.13 -23.85
N GLU A 282 -3.03 0.92 -23.93
CA GLU A 282 -4.26 0.45 -23.28
C GLU A 282 -3.91 -0.59 -22.20
N SER A 283 -3.05 -0.18 -21.25
CA SER A 283 -2.51 -1.10 -20.24
C SER A 283 -3.56 -1.59 -19.26
N LEU A 284 -4.59 -0.82 -18.99
CA LEU A 284 -5.66 -1.17 -18.04
C LEU A 284 -6.79 -1.94 -18.73
N GLU A 285 -7.38 -1.37 -19.77
CA GLU A 285 -8.59 -1.84 -20.46
C GLU A 285 -8.32 -2.75 -21.67
N GLY A 286 -7.07 -2.90 -22.10
CA GLY A 286 -6.69 -3.59 -23.33
C GLY A 286 -7.24 -5.02 -23.43
N THR A 287 -7.79 -5.38 -24.60
CA THR A 287 -8.52 -6.64 -24.79
C THR A 287 -7.63 -7.89 -24.79
N LYS A 288 -6.32 -7.75 -25.08
CA LYS A 288 -5.36 -8.87 -25.19
C LYS A 288 -4.51 -9.10 -23.95
N GLY A 289 -4.86 -8.52 -22.81
CA GLY A 289 -4.07 -8.66 -21.57
C GLY A 289 -4.00 -7.37 -20.79
N GLY A 290 -5.00 -6.50 -20.95
CA GLY A 290 -5.18 -5.35 -20.09
C GLY A 290 -5.29 -5.77 -18.62
N PHE A 291 -4.72 -4.99 -17.74
CA PHE A 291 -4.56 -5.31 -16.33
C PHE A 291 -5.86 -5.72 -15.66
N LEU A 292 -6.94 -4.95 -15.85
CA LEU A 292 -8.23 -5.22 -15.22
C LEU A 292 -8.71 -6.64 -15.57
N LYS A 293 -8.84 -6.93 -16.86
CA LYS A 293 -9.35 -8.22 -17.32
C LYS A 293 -8.42 -9.40 -16.98
N ALA A 294 -7.10 -9.18 -17.00
CA ALA A 294 -6.13 -10.24 -16.73
C ALA A 294 -6.14 -10.65 -15.26
N TYR A 295 -6.34 -9.68 -14.37
CA TYR A 295 -6.25 -9.90 -12.93
C TYR A 295 -7.60 -10.13 -12.24
N ALA A 296 -8.71 -9.66 -12.80
CA ALA A 296 -10.06 -9.90 -12.28
C ALA A 296 -11.08 -9.95 -13.44
N PRO A 297 -11.68 -11.11 -13.74
CA PRO A 297 -12.65 -11.25 -14.84
C PRO A 297 -13.91 -10.40 -14.66
N ASP A 298 -14.26 -10.06 -13.42
CA ASP A 298 -15.41 -9.25 -12.99
C ASP A 298 -15.02 -7.80 -12.64
N ALA A 299 -13.83 -7.35 -13.05
CA ALA A 299 -13.41 -5.97 -12.83
C ALA A 299 -14.41 -4.96 -13.42
N ASP A 300 -14.66 -3.88 -12.67
CA ASP A 300 -15.48 -2.75 -13.14
C ASP A 300 -14.60 -1.57 -13.57
N PRO A 301 -14.33 -1.36 -14.86
CA PRO A 301 -13.51 -0.26 -15.34
C PRO A 301 -14.07 1.13 -14.99
N THR A 302 -15.39 1.26 -14.74
CA THR A 302 -15.99 2.57 -14.44
C THR A 302 -15.50 3.13 -13.13
N GLU A 303 -15.13 2.28 -12.16
CA GLU A 303 -14.58 2.66 -10.87
C GLU A 303 -13.20 3.35 -10.98
N VAL A 304 -12.46 3.07 -12.05
CA VAL A 304 -11.14 3.68 -12.30
C VAL A 304 -11.22 5.20 -12.38
N ILE A 305 -12.29 5.72 -12.97
CA ILE A 305 -12.45 7.16 -13.24
C ILE A 305 -13.63 7.79 -12.49
N ALA A 306 -14.37 7.04 -11.69
CA ALA A 306 -15.53 7.54 -10.95
C ALA A 306 -15.16 8.70 -10.02
N GLY A 307 -15.67 9.92 -10.25
CA GLY A 307 -15.37 11.11 -9.45
C GLY A 307 -13.90 11.53 -9.44
N LEU A 308 -13.10 11.12 -10.44
CA LEU A 308 -11.67 11.43 -10.53
C LEU A 308 -11.43 12.95 -10.60
N GLY A 309 -10.66 13.47 -9.61
CA GLY A 309 -10.38 14.90 -9.47
C GLY A 309 -11.45 15.70 -8.74
N GLU A 310 -12.58 15.10 -8.37
CA GLU A 310 -13.67 15.70 -7.59
C GLU A 310 -13.76 15.10 -6.18
N ALA A 311 -13.65 13.78 -6.09
CA ALA A 311 -13.57 13.03 -4.82
C ALA A 311 -12.19 12.38 -4.70
N TYR A 312 -11.59 12.51 -3.51
CA TYR A 312 -10.27 11.99 -3.23
C TYR A 312 -10.35 10.76 -2.31
N GLU A 313 -9.99 9.59 -2.85
CA GLU A 313 -9.90 8.35 -2.07
C GLU A 313 -8.81 8.43 -0.99
N THR A 314 -7.87 9.35 -1.12
CA THR A 314 -6.89 9.71 -0.09
C THR A 314 -7.56 9.97 1.27
N MET A 315 -8.77 10.55 1.30
CA MET A 315 -9.52 10.82 2.53
C MET A 315 -10.09 9.56 3.18
N ASN A 316 -10.22 8.46 2.42
CA ASN A 316 -10.70 7.16 2.87
C ASN A 316 -9.57 6.23 3.36
N ILE A 317 -8.33 6.72 3.41
CA ILE A 317 -7.20 5.99 4.00
C ILE A 317 -7.30 6.05 5.52
N ALA A 318 -7.30 4.88 6.16
CA ALA A 318 -7.25 4.68 7.60
C ALA A 318 -5.80 4.47 8.07
N VAL A 319 -5.48 4.87 9.30
CA VAL A 319 -4.21 4.53 9.95
C VAL A 319 -4.44 3.53 11.08
N LYS A 320 -3.50 2.64 11.30
CA LYS A 320 -3.55 1.71 12.42
C LYS A 320 -3.06 2.39 13.71
N PRO A 321 -3.87 2.55 14.76
CA PRO A 321 -3.38 3.01 16.06
C PRO A 321 -2.62 1.92 16.82
N TYR A 322 -2.87 0.64 16.47
CA TYR A 322 -2.29 -0.55 17.10
C TYR A 322 -1.53 -1.39 16.07
N PRO A 323 -0.33 -1.91 16.41
CA PRO A 323 0.50 -2.71 15.49
C PRO A 323 0.00 -4.16 15.39
N SER A 324 -1.25 -4.36 15.00
CA SER A 324 -1.91 -5.65 14.95
C SER A 324 -2.90 -5.77 13.79
N CYS A 325 -3.49 -6.94 13.63
CA CYS A 325 -4.54 -7.17 12.63
C CYS A 325 -5.72 -6.21 12.88
N ARG A 326 -6.13 -5.49 11.84
CA ARG A 326 -7.18 -4.45 11.89
C ARG A 326 -8.51 -4.95 12.44
N TYR A 327 -8.87 -6.21 12.22
CA TYR A 327 -10.11 -6.81 12.74
C TYR A 327 -10.22 -6.81 14.27
N GLY A 328 -9.11 -6.65 14.99
CA GLY A 328 -9.09 -6.55 16.46
C GLY A 328 -9.22 -5.13 17.00
N HIS A 329 -9.06 -4.09 16.17
CA HIS A 329 -8.91 -2.71 16.66
C HIS A 329 -10.14 -2.19 17.42
N ALA A 330 -11.35 -2.46 16.93
CA ALA A 330 -12.58 -2.08 17.62
C ALA A 330 -12.70 -2.75 19.01
N ALA A 331 -12.28 -3.99 19.13
CA ALA A 331 -12.27 -4.68 20.41
C ALA A 331 -11.17 -4.16 21.36
N ILE A 332 -10.01 -3.76 20.82
CA ILE A 332 -8.98 -3.09 21.61
C ILE A 332 -9.50 -1.76 22.15
N ASP A 333 -10.14 -0.93 21.30
CA ASP A 333 -10.78 0.32 21.73
C ASP A 333 -11.82 0.08 22.84
N ALA A 334 -12.66 -0.94 22.68
CA ALA A 334 -13.67 -1.31 23.67
C ALA A 334 -13.05 -1.71 25.01
N LEU A 335 -12.00 -2.53 25.00
CA LEU A 335 -11.28 -2.95 26.21
C LEU A 335 -10.61 -1.78 26.92
N ILE A 336 -9.97 -0.88 26.17
CA ILE A 336 -9.37 0.35 26.73
C ILE A 336 -10.44 1.24 27.37
N ALA A 337 -11.60 1.40 26.71
CA ALA A 337 -12.72 2.19 27.21
C ALA A 337 -13.32 1.58 28.49
N ILE A 338 -13.55 0.26 28.55
CA ILE A 338 -14.02 -0.45 29.74
C ILE A 338 -13.03 -0.26 30.90
N ARG A 339 -11.73 -0.44 30.64
CA ARG A 339 -10.68 -0.25 31.64
C ARG A 339 -10.71 1.18 32.22
N ALA A 340 -10.75 2.17 31.37
CA ALA A 340 -10.71 3.57 31.78
C ALA A 340 -11.97 3.99 32.56
N ALA A 341 -13.14 3.49 32.16
CA ALA A 341 -14.43 3.85 32.79
C ALA A 341 -14.65 3.19 34.16
N ASN A 342 -14.00 2.03 34.43
CA ASN A 342 -14.30 1.21 35.60
C ASN A 342 -13.06 0.96 36.50
N ASP A 343 -11.95 1.64 36.25
CA ASP A 343 -10.67 1.48 36.96
C ASP A 343 -10.27 -0.01 37.16
N VAL A 344 -10.30 -0.76 36.05
CA VAL A 344 -10.13 -2.21 36.04
C VAL A 344 -8.70 -2.59 36.47
N ASP A 345 -8.58 -3.34 37.60
CA ASP A 345 -7.37 -4.11 37.88
C ASP A 345 -7.40 -5.42 37.06
N TYR A 346 -6.51 -5.57 36.09
CA TYR A 346 -6.44 -6.76 35.23
C TYR A 346 -6.27 -8.08 36.00
N ARG A 347 -5.70 -8.05 37.22
CA ARG A 347 -5.51 -9.24 38.06
C ARG A 347 -6.84 -9.80 38.59
N ALA A 348 -7.81 -8.92 38.78
CA ALA A 348 -9.15 -9.27 39.24
C ALA A 348 -10.09 -9.71 38.11
N VAL A 349 -9.67 -9.62 36.83
CA VAL A 349 -10.44 -10.08 35.69
C VAL A 349 -10.67 -11.60 35.77
N GLU A 350 -11.93 -12.00 35.68
CA GLU A 350 -12.38 -13.40 35.72
C GLU A 350 -12.43 -14.00 34.31
N ALA A 351 -13.07 -13.29 33.37
CA ALA A 351 -13.18 -13.66 31.95
C ALA A 351 -13.31 -12.41 31.07
N ILE A 352 -12.89 -12.56 29.82
CA ILE A 352 -13.12 -11.57 28.76
C ILE A 352 -13.68 -12.30 27.52
N GLU A 353 -14.80 -11.82 27.02
CA GLU A 353 -15.34 -12.25 25.73
C GLU A 353 -15.20 -11.13 24.72
N VAL A 354 -14.66 -11.45 23.54
CA VAL A 354 -14.48 -10.50 22.44
C VAL A 354 -15.28 -10.96 21.22
N GLY A 355 -16.31 -10.18 20.86
CA GLY A 355 -17.14 -10.40 19.69
C GLY A 355 -16.55 -9.75 18.45
N LEU A 356 -16.37 -10.52 17.39
CA LEU A 356 -15.79 -10.11 16.11
C LEU A 356 -16.69 -10.51 14.93
N PRO A 357 -16.58 -9.85 13.76
CA PRO A 357 -17.10 -10.41 12.52
C PRO A 357 -16.44 -11.77 12.23
N ARG A 358 -17.15 -12.66 11.53
CA ARG A 358 -16.67 -14.03 11.23
C ARG A 358 -15.28 -14.05 10.58
N THR A 359 -15.03 -13.15 9.63
CA THR A 359 -13.71 -13.05 8.97
C THR A 359 -12.61 -12.68 9.97
N GLY A 360 -12.89 -11.75 10.88
CA GLY A 360 -11.97 -11.38 11.95
C GLY A 360 -11.73 -12.55 12.91
N TRP A 361 -12.80 -13.24 13.33
CA TRP A 361 -12.69 -14.41 14.20
C TRP A 361 -11.82 -15.51 13.59
N ASN A 362 -12.01 -15.84 12.31
CA ASN A 362 -11.19 -16.83 11.60
C ASN A 362 -9.69 -16.47 11.60
N LEU A 363 -9.34 -15.18 11.56
CA LEU A 363 -7.95 -14.74 11.45
C LEU A 363 -7.25 -14.60 12.81
N ILE A 364 -7.95 -14.02 13.81
CA ILE A 364 -7.32 -13.63 15.07
C ILE A 364 -7.93 -14.30 16.32
N GLY A 365 -9.02 -15.06 16.16
CA GLY A 365 -9.71 -15.78 17.24
C GLY A 365 -9.51 -17.29 17.21
N ASP A 366 -9.36 -17.86 16.02
CA ASP A 366 -9.28 -19.31 15.80
C ASP A 366 -7.93 -19.73 15.20
N PRO A 367 -7.34 -20.88 15.62
CA PRO A 367 -7.76 -21.74 16.73
C PRO A 367 -7.41 -21.12 18.10
N GLU A 368 -8.36 -21.12 19.03
CA GLU A 368 -8.25 -20.48 20.36
C GLU A 368 -6.96 -20.84 21.09
N SER A 369 -6.60 -22.12 21.09
CA SER A 369 -5.41 -22.61 21.81
C SER A 369 -4.09 -22.01 21.31
N GLU A 370 -3.99 -21.71 20.02
CA GLU A 370 -2.82 -21.06 19.44
C GLU A 370 -2.84 -19.56 19.73
N LYS A 371 -4.01 -18.92 19.57
CA LYS A 371 -4.18 -17.48 19.81
C LYS A 371 -3.95 -17.10 21.28
N GLN A 372 -4.21 -18.00 22.22
CA GLN A 372 -3.90 -17.81 23.64
C GLN A 372 -2.42 -18.08 24.00
N ASN A 373 -1.57 -18.52 23.06
CA ASN A 373 -0.17 -18.87 23.29
C ASN A 373 0.75 -18.40 22.17
N PRO A 374 0.79 -17.09 21.84
CA PRO A 374 1.66 -16.56 20.80
C PRO A 374 3.13 -16.82 21.11
N LYS A 375 3.96 -17.12 20.09
CA LYS A 375 5.37 -17.47 20.22
C LYS A 375 6.32 -16.40 19.69
N ASN A 376 5.81 -15.48 18.91
CA ASN A 376 6.58 -14.44 18.23
C ASN A 376 5.68 -13.23 17.92
N TYR A 377 6.27 -12.19 17.36
CA TYR A 377 5.57 -10.95 17.02
C TYR A 377 4.37 -11.19 16.09
N VAL A 378 4.53 -12.04 15.06
CA VAL A 378 3.47 -12.29 14.08
C VAL A 378 2.30 -13.02 14.73
N ASP A 379 2.58 -14.04 15.56
CA ASP A 379 1.54 -14.73 16.33
C ASP A 379 0.78 -13.74 17.22
N GLY A 380 1.50 -12.83 17.89
CA GLY A 380 0.92 -11.77 18.72
C GLY A 380 0.06 -10.78 17.92
N GLN A 381 0.53 -10.33 16.75
CA GLN A 381 -0.21 -9.42 15.86
C GLN A 381 -1.54 -10.01 15.36
N PHE A 382 -1.60 -11.33 15.23
CA PHE A 382 -2.78 -12.07 14.80
C PHE A 382 -3.46 -12.85 15.93
N SER A 383 -3.30 -12.41 17.18
CA SER A 383 -3.95 -12.98 18.36
C SER A 383 -4.81 -11.95 19.08
N MET A 384 -6.14 -12.11 19.01
CA MET A 384 -7.06 -11.26 19.78
C MET A 384 -6.85 -11.43 21.29
N ALA A 385 -6.51 -12.64 21.74
CA ALA A 385 -6.23 -12.91 23.13
C ALA A 385 -5.02 -12.11 23.65
N PHE A 386 -3.94 -12.06 22.88
CA PHE A 386 -2.72 -11.34 23.27
C PHE A 386 -2.92 -9.82 23.25
N VAL A 387 -3.39 -9.26 22.12
CA VAL A 387 -3.58 -7.80 22.03
C VAL A 387 -4.64 -7.30 23.00
N GLY A 388 -5.67 -8.12 23.27
CA GLY A 388 -6.69 -7.84 24.28
C GLY A 388 -6.14 -7.87 25.71
N ALA A 389 -5.25 -8.82 26.02
CA ALA A 389 -4.58 -8.90 27.33
C ALA A 389 -3.71 -7.66 27.57
N VAL A 390 -2.93 -7.25 26.59
CA VAL A 390 -2.12 -6.02 26.69
C VAL A 390 -3.02 -4.80 26.83
N ALA A 391 -4.07 -4.68 26.01
CA ALA A 391 -4.98 -3.53 26.04
C ALA A 391 -5.65 -3.34 27.40
N ILE A 392 -6.18 -4.41 28.01
CA ILE A 392 -6.82 -4.32 29.33
C ILE A 392 -5.81 -4.11 30.46
N ARG A 393 -4.58 -4.63 30.33
CA ARG A 393 -3.51 -4.51 31.31
C ARG A 393 -2.88 -3.12 31.31
N GLU A 394 -2.53 -2.60 30.12
CA GLU A 394 -1.77 -1.37 29.97
C GLU A 394 -2.64 -0.14 29.65
N GLY A 395 -3.89 -0.34 29.19
CA GLY A 395 -4.74 0.73 28.68
C GLY A 395 -4.27 1.28 27.32
N ARG A 396 -3.41 0.55 26.64
CA ARG A 396 -2.84 0.85 25.34
C ARG A 396 -2.35 -0.44 24.65
N MET A 397 -1.96 -0.34 23.37
CA MET A 397 -1.23 -1.37 22.66
C MET A 397 -0.25 -0.71 21.69
N GLY A 398 1.03 -0.86 21.89
CA GLY A 398 2.10 -0.28 21.08
C GLY A 398 3.08 -1.34 20.60
N TRP A 399 4.06 -0.93 19.79
CA TRP A 399 5.05 -1.86 19.24
C TRP A 399 5.93 -2.50 20.32
N ASP A 400 6.38 -1.70 21.30
CA ASP A 400 7.27 -2.19 22.36
C ASP A 400 6.59 -3.18 23.33
N ASP A 401 5.27 -3.23 23.30
CA ASP A 401 4.50 -4.16 24.13
C ASP A 401 4.70 -5.62 23.72
N TYR A 402 5.12 -5.89 22.48
CA TYR A 402 5.48 -7.26 22.09
C TYR A 402 6.71 -7.77 22.84
N GLU A 403 7.78 -6.99 22.88
CA GLU A 403 9.00 -7.36 23.61
C GLU A 403 8.74 -7.51 25.11
N THR A 404 7.87 -6.66 25.66
CA THR A 404 7.56 -6.65 27.09
C THR A 404 6.66 -7.84 27.49
N HIS A 405 5.71 -8.24 26.66
CA HIS A 405 4.59 -9.08 27.07
C HIS A 405 4.56 -10.48 26.48
N LEU A 406 5.31 -10.78 25.40
CA LEU A 406 5.27 -12.11 24.76
C LEU A 406 5.72 -13.25 25.69
N ASP A 407 6.66 -12.97 26.58
CA ASP A 407 7.19 -13.94 27.56
C ASP A 407 6.69 -13.66 29.00
N ASP A 408 5.86 -12.62 29.20
CA ASP A 408 5.36 -12.24 30.53
C ASP A 408 4.25 -13.19 30.99
N GLN A 409 4.48 -13.86 32.10
CA GLN A 409 3.58 -14.90 32.63
C GLN A 409 2.20 -14.35 33.04
N ASP A 410 2.11 -13.12 33.53
CA ASP A 410 0.84 -12.49 33.88
C ASP A 410 0.01 -12.20 32.64
N THR A 411 0.64 -11.70 31.57
CA THR A 411 -0.03 -11.48 30.27
C THR A 411 -0.49 -12.80 29.67
N LEU A 412 0.37 -13.83 29.65
CA LEU A 412 0.01 -15.14 29.11
C LEU A 412 -1.09 -15.84 29.94
N ALA A 413 -1.13 -15.61 31.26
CA ALA A 413 -2.24 -16.08 32.09
C ALA A 413 -3.54 -15.34 31.79
N LEU A 414 -3.46 -14.04 31.48
CA LEU A 414 -4.61 -13.23 31.08
C LEU A 414 -5.12 -13.62 29.68
N CYS A 415 -4.25 -13.95 28.73
CA CYS A 415 -4.63 -14.46 27.41
C CYS A 415 -5.56 -15.67 27.51
N LYS A 416 -5.35 -16.56 28.49
CA LYS A 416 -6.17 -17.76 28.72
C LYS A 416 -7.58 -17.45 29.24
N LYS A 417 -7.82 -16.24 29.70
CA LYS A 417 -9.13 -15.74 30.14
C LYS A 417 -9.89 -15.03 29.03
N ILE A 418 -9.24 -14.81 27.86
CA ILE A 418 -9.83 -14.10 26.72
C ILE A 418 -10.29 -15.11 25.68
N LYS A 419 -11.56 -15.02 25.33
CA LYS A 419 -12.20 -15.84 24.31
C LYS A 419 -12.76 -14.94 23.19
N ALA A 420 -12.33 -15.17 21.96
CA ALA A 420 -12.93 -14.55 20.80
C ALA A 420 -14.12 -15.38 20.30
N VAL A 421 -15.21 -14.71 19.94
CA VAL A 421 -16.44 -15.32 19.41
C VAL A 421 -16.90 -14.55 18.17
N VAL A 422 -17.71 -15.20 17.33
CA VAL A 422 -18.45 -14.48 16.29
C VAL A 422 -19.64 -13.78 16.97
N ASP A 423 -19.75 -12.46 16.79
CA ASP A 423 -20.87 -11.66 17.33
C ASP A 423 -21.72 -11.14 16.17
N ASP A 424 -23.02 -11.46 16.20
CA ASP A 424 -23.97 -11.08 15.14
C ASP A 424 -24.10 -9.56 14.99
N ARG A 425 -23.88 -8.79 16.05
CA ARG A 425 -23.91 -7.31 16.02
C ARG A 425 -22.70 -6.76 15.25
N ALA A 426 -21.52 -7.34 15.49
CA ALA A 426 -20.31 -6.98 14.75
C ALA A 426 -20.41 -7.43 13.28
N GLU A 427 -20.94 -8.64 13.03
CA GLU A 427 -21.16 -9.17 11.69
C GLU A 427 -22.12 -8.31 10.87
N ALA A 428 -23.17 -7.76 11.49
CA ALA A 428 -24.16 -6.91 10.82
C ALA A 428 -23.57 -5.62 10.23
N HIS A 429 -22.44 -5.14 10.71
CA HIS A 429 -21.74 -3.97 10.19
C HIS A 429 -20.69 -4.30 9.12
N TYR A 430 -20.31 -5.58 9.01
CA TYR A 430 -19.31 -6.03 8.04
C TYR A 430 -19.93 -6.19 6.63
N PRO A 431 -19.26 -5.83 5.53
CA PRO A 431 -17.87 -5.35 5.44
C PRO A 431 -17.69 -3.83 5.56
N THR A 432 -18.74 -3.05 5.77
CA THR A 432 -18.67 -1.58 5.81
C THR A 432 -17.79 -1.10 6.96
N ASN A 433 -17.97 -1.69 8.15
CA ASN A 433 -17.18 -1.39 9.34
C ASN A 433 -16.58 -2.68 9.91
N MET A 434 -15.37 -2.56 10.48
CA MET A 434 -14.72 -3.64 11.21
C MET A 434 -15.02 -3.51 12.70
N SER A 435 -16.31 -3.66 13.05
CA SER A 435 -16.81 -3.48 14.42
C SER A 435 -16.34 -4.57 15.37
N GLY A 436 -16.39 -4.28 16.67
CA GLY A 436 -16.07 -5.25 17.71
C GLY A 436 -16.81 -4.96 19.02
N VAL A 437 -16.96 -6.01 19.80
CA VAL A 437 -17.59 -5.95 21.12
C VAL A 437 -16.61 -6.53 22.14
N ALA A 438 -16.51 -5.92 23.31
CA ALA A 438 -15.79 -6.52 24.43
C ALA A 438 -16.71 -6.60 25.65
N ARG A 439 -16.66 -7.73 26.34
CA ARG A 439 -17.26 -7.94 27.66
C ARG A 439 -16.20 -8.36 28.64
N VAL A 440 -16.15 -7.73 29.79
CA VAL A 440 -15.18 -8.00 30.86
C VAL A 440 -15.95 -8.33 32.12
N ASP A 441 -15.72 -9.53 32.68
CA ASP A 441 -16.28 -10.00 33.93
C ASP A 441 -15.24 -9.83 35.04
N ILE A 442 -15.62 -9.10 36.11
CA ILE A 442 -14.75 -8.77 37.22
C ILE A 442 -15.54 -8.60 38.52
N GLY A 443 -15.19 -9.33 39.55
CA GLY A 443 -15.82 -9.21 40.90
C GLY A 443 -17.33 -9.42 40.87
N GLY A 444 -17.84 -10.31 40.01
CA GLY A 444 -19.26 -10.58 39.83
C GLY A 444 -20.03 -9.52 39.03
N ASN A 445 -19.37 -8.49 38.52
CA ASN A 445 -19.92 -7.51 37.59
C ASN A 445 -19.49 -7.84 36.16
N SER A 446 -20.32 -7.44 35.18
CA SER A 446 -20.03 -7.57 33.76
C SER A 446 -20.14 -6.21 33.09
N PHE A 447 -19.08 -5.80 32.40
CA PHE A 447 -19.01 -4.55 31.65
C PHE A 447 -18.92 -4.86 30.16
N GLU A 448 -19.78 -4.23 29.36
CA GLU A 448 -19.80 -4.44 27.91
C GLU A 448 -19.66 -3.10 27.18
N GLN A 449 -18.88 -3.11 26.08
CA GLN A 449 -18.74 -2.00 25.16
C GLN A 449 -18.69 -2.51 23.72
N MET A 450 -19.46 -1.87 22.83
CA MET A 450 -19.38 -2.07 21.38
C MET A 450 -18.75 -0.83 20.74
N VAL A 451 -17.85 -1.06 19.77
CA VAL A 451 -17.27 -0.02 18.92
C VAL A 451 -17.57 -0.39 17.48
N VAL A 452 -18.26 0.53 16.76
CA VAL A 452 -18.62 0.34 15.36
C VAL A 452 -17.51 0.85 14.44
N ASP A 453 -17.07 2.09 14.63
CA ASP A 453 -15.97 2.72 13.93
C ASP A 453 -14.74 2.81 14.84
N PRO A 454 -13.78 1.87 14.73
CA PRO A 454 -12.59 1.92 15.56
C PRO A 454 -11.73 3.14 15.26
N LYS A 455 -10.90 3.50 16.21
CA LYS A 455 -9.93 4.57 16.08
C LYS A 455 -9.01 4.34 14.88
N GLY A 456 -8.70 5.42 14.16
CA GLY A 456 -7.90 5.40 12.95
C GLY A 456 -8.67 5.23 11.66
N GLU A 457 -9.96 4.84 11.71
CA GLU A 457 -10.83 4.83 10.54
C GLU A 457 -11.09 6.25 10.01
N PRO A 458 -11.45 6.43 8.71
CA PRO A 458 -11.69 7.76 8.14
C PRO A 458 -12.69 8.60 8.94
N ASN A 459 -13.76 7.98 9.45
CA ASN A 459 -14.81 8.66 10.25
C ASN A 459 -14.40 8.87 11.72
N ASN A 460 -13.36 8.23 12.21
CA ASN A 460 -12.82 8.33 13.56
C ASN A 460 -11.28 8.41 13.50
N PHE A 461 -10.79 9.31 12.63
CA PHE A 461 -9.36 9.43 12.38
C PHE A 461 -8.60 9.91 13.62
N LEU A 462 -7.33 9.57 13.71
CA LEU A 462 -6.47 10.04 14.80
C LEU A 462 -6.33 11.56 14.72
N SER A 463 -6.43 12.23 15.86
CA SER A 463 -6.06 13.63 15.98
C SER A 463 -4.57 13.84 15.71
N ASP A 464 -4.16 15.06 15.40
CA ASP A 464 -2.75 15.43 15.19
C ASP A 464 -1.87 15.04 16.38
N ALA A 465 -2.39 15.20 17.60
CA ALA A 465 -1.69 14.82 18.83
C ALA A 465 -1.47 13.30 18.94
N GLU A 466 -2.45 12.50 18.52
CA GLU A 466 -2.36 11.04 18.53
C GLU A 466 -1.45 10.53 17.41
N MET A 467 -1.53 11.11 16.20
CA MET A 467 -0.59 10.82 15.11
C MET A 467 0.84 11.14 15.51
N ARG A 468 1.04 12.32 16.14
CA ARG A 468 2.33 12.71 16.69
C ARG A 468 2.79 11.77 17.81
N GLY A 469 1.88 11.31 18.67
CA GLY A 469 2.17 10.34 19.74
C GLY A 469 2.63 9.00 19.17
N LYS A 470 1.94 8.47 18.14
CA LYS A 470 2.35 7.25 17.42
C LYS A 470 3.75 7.41 16.84
N PHE A 471 4.00 8.50 16.09
CA PHE A 471 5.31 8.79 15.52
C PHE A 471 6.40 8.85 16.58
N ASN A 472 6.17 9.57 17.68
CA ASN A 472 7.15 9.73 18.76
C ASN A 472 7.54 8.39 19.38
N THR A 473 6.56 7.52 19.68
CA THR A 473 6.84 6.19 20.24
C THR A 473 7.65 5.30 19.31
N LEU A 474 7.43 5.39 18.01
CA LEU A 474 8.18 4.63 17.02
C LEU A 474 9.62 5.11 16.86
N VAL A 475 9.85 6.42 16.94
CA VAL A 475 11.10 7.06 16.57
C VAL A 475 12.02 7.36 17.76
N ALA A 476 11.47 7.64 18.95
CA ALA A 476 12.23 8.05 20.13
C ALA A 476 13.39 7.11 20.54
N PRO A 477 13.34 5.79 20.34
CA PRO A 477 14.48 4.94 20.64
C PRO A 477 15.72 5.19 19.77
N TYR A 478 15.56 5.87 18.62
CA TYR A 478 16.59 5.98 17.57
C TYR A 478 17.05 7.40 17.26
N LEU A 479 16.27 8.41 17.65
CA LEU A 479 16.63 9.82 17.46
C LEU A 479 16.66 10.55 18.79
N ASP A 480 17.57 11.51 18.92
CA ASP A 480 17.52 12.46 20.03
C ASP A 480 16.24 13.33 19.96
N PRO A 481 15.80 13.92 21.08
CA PRO A 481 14.54 14.67 21.15
C PRO A 481 14.47 15.85 20.15
N ASP A 482 15.58 16.54 19.91
CA ASP A 482 15.62 17.71 19.01
C ASP A 482 15.50 17.26 17.55
N SER A 483 16.21 16.20 17.15
CA SER A 483 16.13 15.61 15.81
C SER A 483 14.74 15.03 15.54
N LEU A 484 14.14 14.35 16.51
CA LEU A 484 12.79 13.81 16.45
C LEU A 484 11.76 14.94 16.23
N ASP A 485 11.85 16.02 17.01
CA ASP A 485 10.93 17.16 16.89
C ASP A 485 11.07 17.86 15.56
N GLN A 486 12.31 18.10 15.10
CA GLN A 486 12.58 18.68 13.79
C GLN A 486 12.06 17.82 12.64
N LEU A 487 12.28 16.50 12.70
CA LEU A 487 11.80 15.57 11.66
C LEU A 487 10.30 15.63 11.53
N ALA A 488 9.58 15.47 12.63
CA ALA A 488 8.12 15.52 12.61
C ALA A 488 7.57 16.87 12.15
N LYS A 489 8.16 17.99 12.63
CA LYS A 489 7.76 19.33 12.19
C LYS A 489 7.94 19.52 10.68
N ARG A 490 9.08 19.09 10.13
CA ARG A 490 9.34 19.20 8.70
C ARG A 490 8.40 18.32 7.86
N ILE A 491 8.03 17.15 8.34
CA ILE A 491 7.04 16.29 7.66
C ILE A 491 5.66 16.95 7.67
N LEU A 492 5.21 17.46 8.82
CA LEU A 492 3.93 18.18 8.95
C LEU A 492 3.90 19.51 8.15
N GLN A 493 5.04 19.99 7.74
CA GLN A 493 5.24 21.17 6.85
C GLN A 493 5.91 20.73 5.54
N LEU A 494 5.52 19.57 5.01
CA LEU A 494 6.16 18.97 3.82
C LEU A 494 6.10 19.90 2.61
N ASP A 495 4.96 20.52 2.37
CA ASP A 495 4.74 21.44 1.25
C ASP A 495 5.52 22.78 1.36
N ASP A 496 6.01 23.14 2.56
CA ASP A 496 6.91 24.29 2.75
C ASP A 496 8.38 23.94 2.46
N GLN A 497 8.71 22.64 2.28
CA GLN A 497 10.09 22.22 2.05
C GLN A 497 10.55 22.58 0.63
N LYS A 498 11.72 23.22 0.51
CA LYS A 498 12.32 23.55 -0.80
C LYS A 498 12.82 22.31 -1.55
N ASN A 499 13.18 21.28 -0.81
CA ASN A 499 13.54 19.93 -1.29
C ASN A 499 13.47 18.95 -0.13
N ILE A 500 13.53 17.66 -0.44
CA ILE A 500 13.37 16.59 0.55
C ILE A 500 14.67 16.21 1.30
N HIS A 501 15.85 16.55 0.75
CA HIS A 501 17.14 16.07 1.28
C HIS A 501 17.36 16.42 2.75
N GLY A 502 17.07 17.67 3.14
CA GLY A 502 17.24 18.12 4.52
C GLY A 502 16.33 17.40 5.52
N LEU A 503 15.17 16.94 5.08
CA LEU A 503 14.24 16.16 5.89
C LEU A 503 14.72 14.71 6.02
N LEU A 504 15.05 14.06 4.90
CA LEU A 504 15.48 12.67 4.89
C LEU A 504 16.80 12.46 5.64
N ASN A 505 17.72 13.42 5.59
CA ASN A 505 18.96 13.34 6.35
C ASN A 505 18.75 13.33 7.87
N LEU A 506 17.64 13.88 8.40
CA LEU A 506 17.32 13.76 9.82
C LEU A 506 17.04 12.32 10.23
N THR A 507 16.58 11.47 9.31
CA THR A 507 16.35 10.04 9.62
C THR A 507 17.63 9.24 9.78
N ARG A 508 18.79 9.77 9.35
CA ARG A 508 20.14 9.20 9.50
C ARG A 508 20.79 9.56 10.83
N ALA A 509 20.14 10.40 11.66
CA ALA A 509 20.72 10.84 12.93
C ALA A 509 20.98 9.64 13.85
N ARG A 510 22.16 9.64 14.51
CA ARG A 510 22.56 8.57 15.41
C ARG A 510 21.80 8.69 16.74
N PRO A 511 21.49 7.57 17.38
CA PRO A 511 21.09 7.59 18.78
C PRO A 511 22.17 8.34 19.57
N ALA A 512 21.78 9.23 20.48
CA ALA A 512 22.69 9.71 21.50
C ALA A 512 23.38 8.49 22.13
N ALA A 513 24.69 8.53 22.31
CA ALA A 513 25.57 7.42 22.67
C ALA A 513 25.26 6.81 24.06
N THR A 514 24.07 6.29 24.28
CA THR A 514 23.59 5.72 25.54
C THR A 514 22.68 4.48 25.33
N LEU A 515 22.83 3.78 24.23
CA LEU A 515 22.38 2.39 24.20
C LEU A 515 23.58 1.52 24.62
N LYS A 516 23.74 1.34 25.95
CA LYS A 516 24.50 0.23 26.48
C LYS A 516 23.91 -1.04 25.90
N ALA A 517 24.79 -1.81 25.21
CA ALA A 517 24.51 -3.19 24.87
C ALA A 517 23.92 -3.91 26.10
N VAL A 518 22.72 -4.43 25.97
CA VAL A 518 22.14 -5.45 26.83
C VAL A 518 22.12 -6.73 26.03
#